data_657df22455148857fffede61afbc2909
#
_entry.id   657df22455148857fffede61afbc2909
#
_cell.length_a   1.000
_cell.length_b   1.000
_cell.length_c   1.000
_cell.angle_alpha   90.00
_cell.angle_beta   90.00
_cell.angle_gamma   90.00
#
_symmetry.space_group_name_H-M   'P 1'
#
loop_
_entity.id
_entity.type
_entity.pdbx_description
1 polymer ?
#
loop_
_entity_poly.entity_id
_entity_poly.type
_entity_poly.pdbx_seq_one_letter_code
_entity_poly.pdbx_strand_id
1 'polypeptide(L)'
;YKSIAAKEAGFKKMIQKGTAILDIGGGSLQVSLFDKDALVSTQSLKMGSMRIRERLRELEKTNTHYDQLIEEFIRNDLMAFQRLYLKDQEIRNVILMGDFLSDTIFRGERNEHIITKEEFSNLYENIVYKTEQTLASEMDIDPEFASLVVPTMVICRSFLEIFQAEAVWV
;
A
#
# COMPACT_ATOMS: atom_id res chain seq x y z
N TYR A 1 11.34 -8.59 5.40
CA TYR A 1 10.90 -10.00 5.51
C TYR A 1 11.53 -10.70 6.71
N LYS A 2 12.87 -10.83 6.79
CA LYS A 2 13.56 -11.40 7.98
C LYS A 2 13.25 -10.61 9.26
N SER A 3 13.09 -9.31 9.15
CA SER A 3 12.74 -8.42 10.28
C SER A 3 11.33 -8.70 10.80
N ILE A 4 10.35 -8.90 9.92
CA ILE A 4 8.98 -9.26 10.29
C ILE A 4 8.96 -10.63 10.95
N ALA A 5 9.60 -11.62 10.35
CA ALA A 5 9.65 -12.98 10.88
C ALA A 5 10.30 -13.06 12.29
N ALA A 6 11.21 -12.13 12.61
CA ALA A 6 11.82 -12.05 13.93
C ALA A 6 10.95 -11.33 14.98
N LYS A 7 10.00 -10.50 14.55
CA LYS A 7 9.19 -9.66 15.45
C LYS A 7 7.82 -10.26 15.78
N GLU A 8 7.26 -11.14 14.94
CA GLU A 8 5.89 -11.61 15.12
C GLU A 8 5.77 -13.14 15.19
N ALA A 9 5.34 -13.64 16.33
CA ALA A 9 5.03 -15.07 16.53
C ALA A 9 3.89 -15.59 15.61
N GLY A 10 3.10 -14.66 15.04
CA GLY A 10 2.01 -14.94 14.11
C GLY A 10 2.43 -15.10 12.66
N PHE A 11 3.59 -14.59 12.27
CA PHE A 11 4.02 -14.55 10.85
C PHE A 11 4.01 -15.93 10.18
N LYS A 12 4.51 -16.96 10.86
CA LYS A 12 4.48 -18.34 10.30
C LYS A 12 3.07 -18.85 10.02
N LYS A 13 2.08 -18.48 10.85
CA LYS A 13 0.68 -18.84 10.61
C LYS A 13 0.08 -18.06 9.45
N MET A 14 0.53 -16.83 9.23
CA MET A 14 0.07 -15.99 8.13
C MET A 14 0.54 -16.52 6.78
N ILE A 15 1.82 -16.88 6.66
CA ILE A 15 2.39 -17.38 5.40
C ILE A 15 1.93 -18.79 5.02
N GLN A 16 1.28 -19.52 5.93
CA GLN A 16 0.58 -20.78 5.61
C GLN A 16 -0.69 -20.57 4.80
N LYS A 17 -1.29 -19.40 4.92
CA LYS A 17 -2.45 -18.96 4.12
C LYS A 17 -1.97 -17.88 3.18
N GLY A 18 -2.35 -17.89 1.94
CA GLY A 18 -1.89 -16.93 0.94
C GLY A 18 -1.69 -15.52 1.50
N THR A 19 -0.44 -15.05 1.52
CA THR A 19 -0.06 -13.75 2.10
C THR A 19 0.74 -12.95 1.09
N ALA A 20 0.36 -11.69 0.90
CA ALA A 20 1.12 -10.73 0.12
C ALA A 20 1.83 -9.72 1.04
N ILE A 21 3.09 -9.45 0.77
CA ILE A 21 3.83 -8.33 1.37
C ILE A 21 3.99 -7.26 0.32
N LEU A 22 3.50 -6.06 0.60
CA LEU A 22 3.69 -4.86 -0.21
C LEU A 22 4.71 -3.97 0.47
N ASP A 23 5.90 -3.85 -0.12
CA ASP A 23 6.93 -2.93 0.32
C ASP A 23 6.96 -1.72 -0.62
N ILE A 24 6.38 -0.60 -0.15
CA ILE A 24 6.15 0.61 -0.94
C ILE A 24 7.30 1.58 -0.74
N GLY A 25 8.17 1.65 -1.74
CA GLY A 25 9.24 2.63 -1.80
C GLY A 25 8.89 3.85 -2.66
N GLY A 26 9.77 4.85 -2.68
CA GLY A 26 9.60 6.05 -3.51
C GLY A 26 9.62 5.76 -5.01
N GLY A 27 10.56 4.93 -5.47
CA GLY A 27 10.75 4.63 -6.90
C GLY A 27 10.04 3.38 -7.40
N SER A 28 9.80 2.41 -6.52
CA SER A 28 9.23 1.10 -6.86
C SER A 28 8.41 0.53 -5.73
N LEU A 29 7.55 -0.41 -6.08
CA LEU A 29 6.81 -1.26 -5.17
C LEU A 29 7.32 -2.69 -5.33
N GLN A 30 7.71 -3.34 -4.24
CA GLN A 30 8.01 -4.76 -4.23
C GLN A 30 6.81 -5.55 -3.69
N VAL A 31 6.37 -6.55 -4.44
CA VAL A 31 5.29 -7.45 -4.05
C VAL A 31 5.86 -8.84 -3.88
N SER A 32 5.78 -9.40 -2.67
CA SER A 32 6.20 -10.76 -2.36
C SER A 32 4.99 -11.61 -1.97
N LEU A 33 4.77 -12.72 -2.67
CA LEU A 33 3.67 -13.64 -2.44
C LEU A 33 4.15 -14.88 -1.73
N PHE A 34 3.45 -15.26 -0.66
CA PHE A 34 3.72 -16.44 0.15
C PHE A 34 2.49 -17.36 0.20
N ASP A 35 2.72 -18.65 0.12
CA ASP A 35 1.72 -19.70 0.37
C ASP A 35 2.42 -20.96 0.93
N LYS A 36 1.76 -21.67 1.83
CA LYS A 36 2.25 -22.91 2.43
C LYS A 36 3.68 -22.81 2.96
N ASP A 37 3.95 -21.77 3.73
CA ASP A 37 5.26 -21.46 4.34
C ASP A 37 6.39 -21.14 3.34
N ALA A 38 6.09 -20.96 2.07
CA ALA A 38 7.08 -20.72 1.03
C ALA A 38 6.85 -19.39 0.32
N LEU A 39 7.95 -18.75 -0.09
CA LEU A 39 7.94 -17.63 -1.03
C LEU A 39 7.61 -18.17 -2.42
N VAL A 40 6.44 -17.80 -2.95
CA VAL A 40 5.98 -18.20 -4.29
C VAL A 40 6.59 -17.31 -5.37
N SER A 41 6.53 -16.00 -5.18
CA SER A 41 7.14 -15.05 -6.11
C SER A 41 7.48 -13.72 -5.44
N THR A 42 8.41 -12.99 -6.03
CA THR A 42 8.70 -11.59 -5.71
C THR A 42 8.80 -10.80 -7.00
N GLN A 43 8.06 -9.70 -7.08
CA GLN A 43 8.02 -8.83 -8.24
C GLN A 43 8.30 -7.39 -7.82
N SER A 44 9.11 -6.69 -8.63
CA SER A 44 9.35 -5.26 -8.48
C SER A 44 8.63 -4.49 -9.57
N LEU A 45 7.69 -3.65 -9.18
CA LEU A 45 6.88 -2.82 -10.07
C LEU A 45 7.38 -1.38 -10.02
N LYS A 46 7.44 -0.72 -11.19
CA LYS A 46 7.89 0.69 -11.29
C LYS A 46 6.75 1.67 -10.90
N MET A 47 6.13 1.45 -9.75
CA MET A 47 5.02 2.27 -9.22
C MET A 47 5.27 2.65 -7.76
N GLY A 48 6.35 3.35 -7.48
CA GLY A 48 6.60 3.96 -6.18
C GLY A 48 5.86 5.30 -6.02
N SER A 49 5.57 5.71 -4.79
CA SER A 49 4.80 6.92 -4.48
C SER A 49 5.43 8.21 -5.04
N MET A 50 6.75 8.35 -4.91
CA MET A 50 7.50 9.48 -5.44
C MET A 50 7.46 9.52 -6.99
N ARG A 51 7.61 8.36 -7.63
CA ARG A 51 7.53 8.24 -9.09
C ARG A 51 6.16 8.66 -9.62
N ILE A 52 5.08 8.23 -8.96
CA ILE A 52 3.71 8.63 -9.34
C ILE A 52 3.53 10.13 -9.16
N ARG A 53 3.92 10.68 -8.01
CA ARG A 53 3.88 12.12 -7.76
C ARG A 53 4.61 12.92 -8.85
N GLU A 54 5.85 12.55 -9.18
CA GLU A 54 6.62 13.24 -10.21
C GLU A 54 5.96 13.21 -11.58
N ARG A 55 5.34 12.10 -11.95
CA ARG A 55 4.66 11.94 -13.23
C ARG A 55 3.36 12.72 -13.34
N LEU A 56 2.62 12.84 -12.24
CA LEU A 56 1.27 13.41 -12.23
C LEU A 56 1.20 14.82 -11.60
N ARG A 57 2.31 15.37 -11.11
CA ARG A 57 2.38 16.62 -10.35
C ARG A 57 1.68 17.80 -11.02
N GLU A 58 1.82 17.95 -12.33
CA GLU A 58 1.16 19.06 -13.05
C GLU A 58 -0.34 18.85 -13.20
N LEU A 59 -0.78 17.60 -13.27
CA LEU A 59 -2.20 17.24 -13.37
C LEU A 59 -2.92 17.32 -12.04
N GLU A 60 -2.23 17.09 -10.92
CA GLU A 60 -2.77 17.23 -9.57
C GLU A 60 -3.35 18.64 -9.32
N LYS A 61 -2.62 19.67 -9.75
CA LYS A 61 -3.01 21.08 -9.56
C LYS A 61 -4.32 21.47 -10.25
N THR A 62 -4.70 20.74 -11.28
CA THR A 62 -5.85 21.05 -12.15
C THR A 62 -6.99 20.04 -12.02
N ASN A 63 -6.80 18.97 -11.25
CA ASN A 63 -7.76 17.88 -11.15
C ASN A 63 -8.24 17.67 -9.71
N THR A 64 -9.57 17.70 -9.53
CA THR A 64 -10.22 17.47 -8.23
C THR A 64 -10.28 15.99 -7.83
N HIS A 65 -9.96 15.08 -8.76
CA HIS A 65 -9.97 13.62 -8.56
C HIS A 65 -8.58 13.05 -8.84
N TYR A 66 -7.58 13.54 -8.11
CA TYR A 66 -6.19 13.11 -8.25
C TYR A 66 -6.00 11.62 -7.99
N ASP A 67 -6.76 11.06 -7.05
CA ASP A 67 -6.81 9.63 -6.77
C ASP A 67 -7.19 8.79 -8.00
N GLN A 68 -8.20 9.21 -8.75
CA GLN A 68 -8.64 8.53 -9.97
C GLN A 68 -7.58 8.58 -11.08
N LEU A 69 -6.86 9.71 -11.19
CA LEU A 69 -5.73 9.81 -12.12
C LEU A 69 -4.61 8.82 -11.79
N ILE A 70 -4.30 8.65 -10.50
CA ILE A 70 -3.31 7.69 -10.06
C ILE A 70 -3.79 6.27 -10.37
N GLU A 71 -5.03 5.92 -10.06
CA GLU A 71 -5.62 4.62 -10.38
C GLU A 71 -5.53 4.31 -11.88
N GLU A 72 -5.86 5.28 -12.72
CA GLU A 72 -5.77 5.11 -14.17
C GLU A 72 -4.31 4.93 -14.63
N PHE A 73 -3.38 5.69 -14.04
CA PHE A 73 -1.96 5.60 -14.36
C PHE A 73 -1.36 4.23 -14.06
N ILE A 74 -1.74 3.60 -12.91
CA ILE A 74 -1.20 2.30 -12.50
C ILE A 74 -2.00 1.10 -13.03
N ARG A 75 -3.18 1.33 -13.61
CA ARG A 75 -4.14 0.28 -13.99
C ARG A 75 -3.55 -0.83 -14.85
N ASN A 76 -2.81 -0.48 -15.89
CA ASN A 76 -2.26 -1.48 -16.82
C ASN A 76 -1.23 -2.38 -16.14
N ASP A 77 -0.36 -1.82 -15.32
CA ASP A 77 0.64 -2.58 -14.57
C ASP A 77 -0.02 -3.47 -13.51
N LEU A 78 -1.05 -2.95 -12.84
CA LEU A 78 -1.83 -3.69 -11.85
C LEU A 78 -2.59 -4.88 -12.48
N MET A 79 -3.25 -4.66 -13.63
CA MET A 79 -3.94 -5.74 -14.37
C MET A 79 -2.96 -6.78 -14.90
N ALA A 80 -1.79 -6.37 -15.37
CA ALA A 80 -0.74 -7.29 -15.81
C ALA A 80 -0.24 -8.14 -14.64
N PHE A 81 0.01 -7.51 -13.48
CA PHE A 81 0.39 -8.21 -12.25
C PHE A 81 -0.68 -9.24 -11.84
N GLN A 82 -1.94 -8.83 -11.77
CA GLN A 82 -3.05 -9.71 -11.42
C GLN A 82 -3.12 -10.95 -12.32
N ARG A 83 -3.06 -10.73 -13.64
CA ARG A 83 -3.14 -11.81 -14.64
C ARG A 83 -1.95 -12.78 -14.57
N LEU A 84 -0.74 -12.26 -14.33
CA LEU A 84 0.48 -13.07 -14.38
C LEU A 84 0.75 -13.81 -13.07
N TYR A 85 0.40 -13.21 -11.93
CA TYR A 85 0.85 -13.70 -10.62
C TYR A 85 -0.27 -14.11 -9.66
N LEU A 86 -1.53 -13.67 -9.87
CA LEU A 86 -2.64 -13.95 -8.96
C LEU A 86 -3.64 -14.96 -9.52
N LYS A 87 -3.49 -15.45 -10.74
CA LYS A 87 -4.49 -16.32 -11.41
C LYS A 87 -4.88 -17.54 -10.58
N ASP A 88 -3.91 -18.15 -9.89
CA ASP A 88 -4.09 -19.37 -9.09
C ASP A 88 -3.73 -19.14 -7.61
N GLN A 89 -3.72 -17.88 -7.17
CA GLN A 89 -3.33 -17.50 -5.80
C GLN A 89 -4.52 -16.85 -5.09
N GLU A 90 -4.86 -17.38 -3.91
CA GLU A 90 -5.81 -16.76 -2.99
C GLU A 90 -5.01 -16.01 -1.91
N ILE A 91 -5.13 -14.68 -1.86
CA ILE A 91 -4.44 -13.85 -0.87
C ILE A 91 -5.42 -13.51 0.25
N ARG A 92 -5.18 -14.04 1.44
CA ARG A 92 -6.01 -13.80 2.63
C ARG A 92 -5.47 -12.70 3.51
N ASN A 93 -4.15 -12.57 3.57
CA ASN A 93 -3.48 -11.57 4.39
C ASN A 93 -2.63 -10.65 3.52
N VAL A 94 -2.63 -9.37 3.85
CA VAL A 94 -1.74 -8.39 3.25
C VAL A 94 -0.93 -7.73 4.36
N ILE A 95 0.38 -7.64 4.17
CA ILE A 95 1.28 -6.91 5.03
C ILE A 95 1.76 -5.69 4.24
N LEU A 96 1.44 -4.51 4.73
CA LEU A 96 1.92 -3.25 4.18
C LEU A 96 3.23 -2.86 4.87
N MET A 97 4.25 -2.55 4.10
CA MET A 97 5.55 -2.14 4.57
C MET A 97 6.01 -0.87 3.88
N GLY A 98 6.85 -0.14 4.57
CA GLY A 98 7.48 1.08 4.10
C GLY A 98 7.64 2.05 5.26
N ASP A 99 8.79 2.71 5.37
CA ASP A 99 9.10 3.64 6.47
C ASP A 99 8.05 4.75 6.57
N PHE A 100 7.50 5.16 5.43
CA PHE A 100 6.48 6.20 5.35
C PHE A 100 5.10 5.75 5.84
N LEU A 101 4.76 4.48 5.69
CA LEU A 101 3.46 3.94 6.12
C LEU A 101 3.34 3.88 7.64
N SER A 102 4.27 3.18 8.30
CA SER A 102 4.22 2.94 9.74
C SER A 102 4.43 4.22 10.56
N ASP A 103 5.34 5.08 10.12
CA ASP A 103 5.74 6.25 10.90
C ASP A 103 4.86 7.48 10.66
N THR A 104 4.10 7.49 9.57
CA THR A 104 3.32 8.67 9.16
C THR A 104 1.83 8.37 9.04
N ILE A 105 1.45 7.48 8.13
CA ILE A 105 0.03 7.26 7.80
C ILE A 105 -0.68 6.47 8.90
N PHE A 106 -0.02 5.44 9.44
CA PHE A 106 -0.60 4.55 10.45
C PHE A 106 -0.10 4.83 11.87
N ARG A 107 0.33 6.06 12.14
CA ARG A 107 0.72 6.51 13.47
C ARG A 107 -0.40 6.27 14.49
N GLY A 108 -0.19 5.41 15.47
CA GLY A 108 -1.13 5.18 16.56
C GLY A 108 -0.59 4.20 17.61
N GLU A 109 -1.10 4.31 18.86
CA GLU A 109 -0.70 3.54 20.04
C GLU A 109 -1.15 2.07 20.02
N ARG A 110 -1.40 1.47 18.87
CA ARG A 110 -1.86 0.08 18.78
C ARG A 110 -0.68 -0.88 18.78
N ASN A 111 -0.62 -1.73 19.81
CA ASN A 111 0.36 -2.81 19.92
C ASN A 111 0.18 -3.94 18.86
N GLU A 112 -0.92 -3.95 18.15
CA GLU A 112 -1.20 -4.85 17.03
C GLU A 112 -1.73 -4.02 15.86
N HIS A 113 -0.94 -3.96 14.81
CA HIS A 113 -1.22 -3.16 13.61
C HIS A 113 -2.08 -3.94 12.59
N ILE A 114 -3.21 -4.48 13.05
CA ILE A 114 -4.21 -5.08 12.17
C ILE A 114 -5.28 -4.05 11.89
N ILE A 115 -5.56 -3.81 10.62
CA ILE A 115 -6.56 -2.86 10.15
C ILE A 115 -7.63 -3.65 9.39
N THR A 116 -8.88 -3.43 9.71
CA THR A 116 -10.00 -3.97 8.94
C THR A 116 -10.15 -3.23 7.61
N LYS A 117 -10.84 -3.85 6.66
CA LYS A 117 -11.18 -3.19 5.38
C LYS A 117 -11.95 -1.89 5.58
N GLU A 118 -12.87 -1.87 6.56
CA GLU A 118 -13.67 -0.70 6.89
C GLU A 118 -12.81 0.43 7.47
N GLU A 119 -11.92 0.12 8.41
CA GLU A 119 -10.97 1.09 8.96
C GLU A 119 -10.06 1.67 7.89
N PHE A 120 -9.56 0.82 6.98
CA PHE A 120 -8.75 1.27 5.85
C PHE A 120 -9.55 2.18 4.90
N SER A 121 -10.80 1.80 4.56
CA SER A 121 -11.66 2.61 3.70
C SER A 121 -11.96 3.97 4.31
N ASN A 122 -12.28 4.03 5.60
CA ASN A 122 -12.52 5.28 6.32
C ASN A 122 -11.27 6.17 6.34
N LEU A 123 -10.10 5.58 6.56
CA LEU A 123 -8.83 6.29 6.50
C LEU A 123 -8.54 6.83 5.10
N TYR A 124 -8.75 6.01 4.07
CA TYR A 124 -8.58 6.38 2.68
C TYR A 124 -9.44 7.60 2.31
N GLU A 125 -10.75 7.54 2.59
CA GLU A 125 -11.68 8.64 2.31
C GLU A 125 -11.32 9.92 3.06
N ASN A 126 -10.81 9.80 4.28
CA ASN A 126 -10.34 10.93 5.07
C ASN A 126 -9.08 11.60 4.52
N ILE A 127 -8.29 10.87 3.74
CA ILE A 127 -7.01 11.36 3.22
C ILE A 127 -7.14 11.88 1.79
N VAL A 128 -7.81 11.13 0.93
CA VAL A 128 -7.70 11.26 -0.53
C VAL A 128 -8.23 12.59 -1.08
N TYR A 129 -9.13 13.23 -0.37
CA TYR A 129 -9.73 14.54 -0.76
C TYR A 129 -9.08 15.75 -0.09
N LYS A 130 -8.05 15.54 0.75
CA LYS A 130 -7.34 16.63 1.41
C LYS A 130 -6.20 17.16 0.56
N THR A 131 -5.93 18.45 0.72
CA THR A 131 -4.76 19.06 0.08
C THR A 131 -3.46 18.67 0.78
N GLU A 132 -2.32 18.76 0.08
CA GLU A 132 -1.00 18.53 0.68
C GLU A 132 -0.78 19.37 1.96
N GLN A 133 -1.20 20.64 1.94
CA GLN A 133 -1.06 21.54 3.08
C GLN A 133 -1.89 21.07 4.27
N THR A 134 -3.11 20.61 4.03
CA THR A 134 -3.96 20.06 5.08
C THR A 134 -3.35 18.79 5.67
N LEU A 135 -2.88 17.87 4.83
CA LEU A 135 -2.23 16.63 5.26
C LEU A 135 -0.93 16.93 6.03
N ALA A 136 -0.10 17.86 5.55
CA ALA A 136 1.12 18.28 6.24
C ALA A 136 0.84 18.77 7.65
N SER A 137 -0.20 19.63 7.80
CA SER A 137 -0.60 20.19 9.10
C SER A 137 -1.20 19.13 10.04
N GLU A 138 -2.10 18.27 9.55
CA GLU A 138 -2.78 17.27 10.38
C GLU A 138 -1.85 16.13 10.83
N MET A 139 -0.91 15.75 9.96
CA MET A 139 0.04 14.66 10.23
C MET A 139 1.33 15.14 10.88
N ASP A 140 1.53 16.46 11.00
CA ASP A 140 2.77 17.08 11.50
C ASP A 140 4.00 16.59 10.73
N ILE A 141 3.95 16.70 9.42
CA ILE A 141 5.01 16.29 8.48
C ILE A 141 5.36 17.41 7.49
N ASP A 142 6.55 17.31 6.89
CA ASP A 142 6.96 18.21 5.83
C ASP A 142 6.00 18.11 4.62
N PRO A 143 5.63 19.25 3.97
CA PRO A 143 4.79 19.24 2.77
C PRO A 143 5.30 18.33 1.64
N GLU A 144 6.61 18.17 1.51
CA GLU A 144 7.19 17.26 0.52
C GLU A 144 6.79 15.80 0.81
N PHE A 145 6.79 15.40 2.08
CA PHE A 145 6.29 14.07 2.48
C PHE A 145 4.77 13.97 2.37
N ALA A 146 4.03 15.04 2.68
CA ALA A 146 2.58 15.06 2.54
C ALA A 146 2.13 14.78 1.10
N SER A 147 2.90 15.23 0.11
CA SER A 147 2.64 14.95 -1.31
C SER A 147 2.71 13.47 -1.70
N LEU A 148 3.31 12.62 -0.87
CA LEU A 148 3.42 11.18 -1.09
C LEU A 148 2.26 10.39 -0.47
N VAL A 149 1.48 11.00 0.41
CA VAL A 149 0.42 10.33 1.17
C VAL A 149 -0.66 9.78 0.24
N VAL A 150 -1.24 10.63 -0.62
CA VAL A 150 -2.29 10.21 -1.55
C VAL A 150 -1.81 9.13 -2.53
N PRO A 151 -0.67 9.28 -3.24
CA PRO A 151 -0.13 8.21 -4.07
C PRO A 151 0.06 6.88 -3.33
N THR A 152 0.58 6.91 -2.11
CA THR A 152 0.78 5.72 -1.28
C THR A 152 -0.56 5.04 -0.95
N MET A 153 -1.55 5.82 -0.53
CA MET A 153 -2.87 5.29 -0.19
C MET A 153 -3.59 4.69 -1.38
N VAL A 154 -3.47 5.30 -2.57
CA VAL A 154 -4.06 4.76 -3.80
C VAL A 154 -3.39 3.45 -4.20
N ILE A 155 -2.06 3.34 -4.10
CA ILE A 155 -1.36 2.06 -4.34
C ILE A 155 -1.88 0.99 -3.38
N CYS A 156 -1.93 1.28 -2.08
CA CYS A 156 -2.43 0.32 -1.07
C CYS A 156 -3.85 -0.14 -1.41
N ARG A 157 -4.78 0.79 -1.63
CA ARG A 157 -6.16 0.48 -1.97
C ARG A 157 -6.27 -0.40 -3.20
N SER A 158 -5.58 -0.04 -4.28
CA SER A 158 -5.63 -0.78 -5.55
C SER A 158 -5.16 -2.22 -5.40
N PHE A 159 -4.12 -2.48 -4.62
CA PHE A 159 -3.66 -3.84 -4.32
C PHE A 159 -4.60 -4.58 -3.38
N LEU A 160 -5.14 -3.93 -2.35
CA LEU A 160 -6.13 -4.55 -1.46
C LEU A 160 -7.38 -5.00 -2.21
N GLU A 161 -7.82 -4.22 -3.21
CA GLU A 161 -8.96 -4.58 -4.06
C GLU A 161 -8.69 -5.82 -4.90
N ILE A 162 -7.53 -5.92 -5.57
CA ILE A 162 -7.22 -7.11 -6.41
C ILE A 162 -6.93 -8.36 -5.58
N PHE A 163 -6.41 -8.21 -4.36
CA PHE A 163 -6.16 -9.35 -3.47
C PHE A 163 -7.42 -9.84 -2.78
N GLN A 164 -8.42 -8.99 -2.57
CA GLN A 164 -9.62 -9.28 -1.79
C GLN A 164 -9.31 -9.83 -0.39
N ALA A 165 -8.21 -9.34 0.21
CA ALA A 165 -7.69 -9.85 1.48
C ALA A 165 -8.68 -9.67 2.64
N GLU A 166 -8.63 -10.59 3.59
CA GLU A 166 -9.47 -10.59 4.81
C GLU A 166 -8.87 -9.70 5.91
N ALA A 167 -7.53 -9.63 5.97
CA ALA A 167 -6.80 -8.88 6.99
C ALA A 167 -5.64 -8.09 6.38
N VAL A 168 -5.45 -6.88 6.89
CA VAL A 168 -4.36 -5.96 6.54
C VAL A 168 -3.51 -5.70 7.78
N TRP A 169 -2.22 -5.93 7.66
CA TRP A 169 -1.21 -5.69 8.69
C TRP A 169 -0.31 -4.54 8.25
N VAL A 170 0.09 -3.70 9.20
CA VAL A 170 0.96 -2.53 8.96
C VAL A 170 2.17 -2.54 9.86
#